data_25a4a8b202bb1ea72eb85072a8811d6b
#
_entry.id   25a4a8b202bb1ea72eb85072a8811d6b
#
_cell.length_a   1.000
_cell.length_b   1.000
_cell.length_c   1.000
_cell.angle_alpha   90.00
_cell.angle_beta   90.00
_cell.angle_gamma   90.00
#
_symmetry.space_group_name_H-M   'P 1'
#
loop_
_entity.id
_entity.type
_entity.pdbx_description
1 polymer ?
#
loop_
_entity_poly.entity_id
_entity_poly.type
_entity_poly.pdbx_seq_one_letter_code
_entity_poly.pdbx_strand_id
1 'polypeptide(L)'
;MQIGKILGIEIYGTSSSDEKLSRVRELGLQHGINYKQKDYVDAIKDLTHGEGVDAVFEMLGGEHVAKSVKCLRDFGRVIVYGAATGEIPSLDTRLLYAKGASVHGVWLSYLSANRPLMQSAWKQLSEWLAAGKLHPVIGKVYPLEEARTAYTLLQEGKNYGKIVLKIA
;
A
#
# COMPACT_ATOMS: atom_id res chain seq x y z
N MET A 1 4.21 -4.44 3.14
CA MET A 1 4.51 -5.89 3.08
C MET A 1 5.33 -6.35 4.29
N GLN A 2 6.55 -5.86 4.53
CA GLN A 2 7.40 -6.34 5.62
C GLN A 2 6.71 -6.29 7.00
N ILE A 3 6.00 -5.21 7.32
CA ILE A 3 5.22 -5.10 8.57
C ILE A 3 4.14 -6.20 8.63
N GLY A 4 3.42 -6.44 7.54
CA GLY A 4 2.44 -7.52 7.50
C GLY A 4 3.06 -8.90 7.74
N LYS A 5 4.24 -9.15 7.12
CA LYS A 5 5.02 -10.37 7.37
C LYS A 5 5.42 -10.52 8.84
N ILE A 6 5.86 -9.44 9.50
CA ILE A 6 6.21 -9.42 10.92
C ILE A 6 5.00 -9.76 11.79
N LEU A 7 3.81 -9.28 11.39
CA LEU A 7 2.56 -9.48 12.10
C LEU A 7 1.84 -10.80 11.74
N GLY A 8 2.39 -11.62 10.83
CA GLY A 8 1.78 -12.86 10.39
C GLY A 8 0.51 -12.68 9.54
N ILE A 9 0.39 -11.54 8.85
CA ILE A 9 -0.75 -11.21 8.00
C ILE A 9 -0.55 -11.82 6.62
N GLU A 10 -1.60 -12.41 6.06
CA GLU A 10 -1.64 -12.83 4.66
C GLU A 10 -1.76 -11.60 3.75
N ILE A 11 -0.87 -11.48 2.77
CA ILE A 11 -0.70 -10.25 2.00
C ILE A 11 -1.00 -10.48 0.52
N TYR A 12 -1.99 -9.77 0.04
CA TYR A 12 -2.33 -9.58 -1.37
C TYR A 12 -1.78 -8.23 -1.84
N GLY A 13 -1.14 -8.21 -2.99
CA GLY A 13 -0.56 -6.96 -3.51
C GLY A 13 -0.76 -6.84 -5.01
N THR A 14 -1.04 -5.62 -5.46
CA THR A 14 -1.26 -5.32 -6.88
C THR A 14 -0.08 -4.56 -7.49
N SER A 15 0.22 -4.85 -8.75
CA SER A 15 1.21 -4.10 -9.53
C SER A 15 0.88 -4.15 -11.02
N SER A 16 1.49 -3.28 -11.80
CA SER A 16 1.40 -3.28 -13.26
C SER A 16 2.39 -4.23 -13.94
N SER A 17 3.21 -4.95 -13.18
CA SER A 17 4.33 -5.76 -13.71
C SER A 17 4.58 -6.97 -12.83
N ASP A 18 4.68 -8.14 -13.47
CA ASP A 18 5.04 -9.40 -12.81
C ASP A 18 6.47 -9.36 -12.24
N GLU A 19 7.37 -8.63 -12.90
CA GLU A 19 8.73 -8.40 -12.40
C GLU A 19 8.70 -7.69 -11.04
N LYS A 20 7.89 -6.63 -10.89
CA LYS A 20 7.75 -5.92 -9.61
C LYS A 20 7.14 -6.81 -8.54
N LEU A 21 6.14 -7.61 -8.90
CA LEU A 21 5.51 -8.56 -7.98
C LEU A 21 6.52 -9.63 -7.52
N SER A 22 7.32 -10.16 -8.43
CA SER A 22 8.38 -11.12 -8.11
C SER A 22 9.38 -10.58 -7.09
N ARG A 23 9.87 -9.35 -7.30
CA ARG A 23 10.85 -8.70 -6.41
C ARG A 23 10.33 -8.48 -4.99
N VAL A 24 9.02 -8.28 -4.81
CA VAL A 24 8.45 -8.01 -3.48
C VAL A 24 7.96 -9.26 -2.75
N ARG A 25 8.06 -10.44 -3.37
CA ARG A 25 7.73 -11.72 -2.70
C ARG A 25 8.61 -11.96 -1.48
N GLU A 26 9.89 -11.70 -1.57
CA GLU A 26 10.84 -11.84 -0.45
C GLU A 26 10.50 -10.89 0.72
N LEU A 27 9.85 -9.77 0.41
CA LEU A 27 9.42 -8.79 1.40
C LEU A 27 8.10 -9.17 2.10
N GLY A 28 7.50 -10.32 1.75
CA GLY A 28 6.31 -10.85 2.40
C GLY A 28 5.04 -10.88 1.55
N LEU A 29 5.12 -10.62 0.24
CA LEU A 29 3.97 -10.78 -0.66
C LEU A 29 3.70 -12.26 -0.90
N GLN A 30 2.52 -12.76 -0.51
CA GLN A 30 2.08 -14.12 -0.81
C GLN A 30 1.33 -14.17 -2.15
N HIS A 31 0.41 -13.24 -2.37
CA HIS A 31 -0.45 -13.21 -3.56
C HIS A 31 -0.24 -11.94 -4.38
N GLY A 32 0.48 -12.08 -5.48
CA GLY A 32 0.72 -10.97 -6.43
C GLY A 32 -0.32 -10.94 -7.53
N ILE A 33 -0.92 -9.77 -7.78
CA ILE A 33 -1.93 -9.55 -8.80
C ILE A 33 -1.43 -8.51 -9.80
N ASN A 34 -1.24 -8.91 -11.06
CA ASN A 34 -0.96 -7.98 -12.14
C ASN A 34 -2.27 -7.42 -12.67
N TYR A 35 -2.59 -6.17 -12.27
CA TYR A 35 -3.85 -5.53 -12.63
C TYR A 35 -3.98 -5.14 -14.11
N LYS A 36 -2.91 -5.26 -14.90
CA LYS A 36 -2.97 -5.13 -16.36
C LYS A 36 -3.46 -6.40 -17.06
N GLN A 37 -3.34 -7.55 -16.40
CA GLN A 37 -3.74 -8.84 -16.94
C GLN A 37 -5.13 -9.26 -16.44
N LYS A 38 -5.49 -8.90 -15.21
CA LYS A 38 -6.74 -9.28 -14.57
C LYS A 38 -7.23 -8.18 -13.64
N ASP A 39 -8.54 -7.91 -13.64
CA ASP A 39 -9.14 -7.01 -12.64
C ASP A 39 -8.86 -7.56 -11.24
N TYR A 40 -8.34 -6.70 -10.37
CA TYR A 40 -7.91 -7.15 -9.05
C TYR A 40 -9.07 -7.49 -8.11
N VAL A 41 -10.30 -6.99 -8.37
CA VAL A 41 -11.48 -7.37 -7.60
C VAL A 41 -11.82 -8.84 -7.88
N ASP A 42 -11.79 -9.24 -9.16
CA ASP A 42 -12.06 -10.62 -9.55
C ASP A 42 -10.92 -11.55 -9.09
N ALA A 43 -9.67 -11.08 -9.19
CA ALA A 43 -8.53 -11.84 -8.69
C ALA A 43 -8.61 -12.10 -7.18
N ILE A 44 -9.00 -11.10 -6.38
CA ILE A 44 -9.18 -11.27 -4.93
C ILE A 44 -10.32 -12.27 -4.65
N LYS A 45 -11.46 -12.17 -5.33
CA LYS A 45 -12.55 -13.14 -5.15
C LYS A 45 -12.10 -14.56 -5.41
N ASP A 46 -11.36 -14.79 -6.49
CA ASP A 46 -10.86 -16.12 -6.81
C ASP A 46 -9.89 -16.65 -5.75
N LEU A 47 -8.92 -15.81 -5.34
CA LEU A 47 -7.88 -16.17 -4.37
C LEU A 47 -8.45 -16.40 -2.96
N THR A 48 -9.56 -15.76 -2.63
CA THR A 48 -10.23 -15.87 -1.33
C THR A 48 -11.49 -16.73 -1.36
N HIS A 49 -11.71 -17.47 -2.45
CA HIS A 49 -12.91 -18.31 -2.63
C HIS A 49 -14.24 -17.54 -2.45
N GLY A 50 -14.24 -16.25 -2.82
CA GLY A 50 -15.39 -15.36 -2.72
C GLY A 50 -15.51 -14.60 -1.39
N GLU A 51 -14.74 -14.93 -0.36
CA GLU A 51 -14.84 -14.29 0.96
C GLU A 51 -14.37 -12.83 0.95
N GLY A 52 -13.29 -12.53 0.24
CA GLY A 52 -12.65 -11.21 0.26
C GLY A 52 -11.62 -11.07 1.39
N VAL A 53 -11.07 -9.85 1.54
CA VAL A 53 -10.00 -9.54 2.49
C VAL A 53 -10.49 -8.71 3.68
N ASP A 54 -9.80 -8.80 4.82
CA ASP A 54 -10.13 -8.04 6.05
C ASP A 54 -9.93 -6.53 5.90
N ALA A 55 -8.86 -6.15 5.21
CA ALA A 55 -8.47 -4.76 5.07
C ALA A 55 -7.80 -4.48 3.72
N VAL A 56 -8.09 -3.31 3.16
CA VAL A 56 -7.40 -2.78 1.98
C VAL A 56 -6.73 -1.47 2.34
N PHE A 57 -5.44 -1.34 2.03
CA PHE A 57 -4.69 -0.09 2.10
C PHE A 57 -4.72 0.58 0.73
N GLU A 58 -5.48 1.66 0.60
CA GLU A 58 -5.80 2.33 -0.66
C GLU A 58 -5.11 3.70 -0.71
N MET A 59 -4.35 3.94 -1.79
CA MET A 59 -3.59 5.18 -1.99
C MET A 59 -3.83 5.85 -3.35
N LEU A 60 -4.57 5.22 -4.25
CA LEU A 60 -4.73 5.70 -5.61
C LEU A 60 -5.83 6.76 -5.74
N GLY A 61 -6.94 6.60 -5.02
CA GLY A 61 -8.11 7.47 -5.15
C GLY A 61 -9.02 7.07 -6.31
N GLY A 62 -9.83 8.02 -6.78
CA GLY A 62 -10.73 7.80 -7.92
C GLY A 62 -11.63 6.56 -7.75
N GLU A 63 -11.79 5.78 -8.81
CA GLU A 63 -12.59 4.54 -8.81
C GLU A 63 -12.03 3.44 -7.88
N HIS A 64 -10.75 3.53 -7.51
CA HIS A 64 -10.08 2.50 -6.72
C HIS A 64 -10.65 2.38 -5.31
N VAL A 65 -11.23 3.44 -4.74
CA VAL A 65 -11.88 3.38 -3.43
C VAL A 65 -13.10 2.44 -3.48
N ALA A 66 -13.95 2.58 -4.49
CA ALA A 66 -15.11 1.71 -4.67
C ALA A 66 -14.70 0.26 -4.99
N LYS A 67 -13.69 0.06 -5.82
CA LYS A 67 -13.12 -1.27 -6.13
C LYS A 67 -12.55 -1.92 -4.86
N SER A 68 -11.86 -1.15 -4.03
CA SER A 68 -11.32 -1.63 -2.75
C SER A 68 -12.40 -2.13 -1.80
N VAL A 69 -13.55 -1.44 -1.73
CA VAL A 69 -14.71 -1.92 -0.95
C VAL A 69 -15.24 -3.26 -1.49
N LYS A 70 -15.25 -3.43 -2.82
CA LYS A 70 -15.69 -4.71 -3.43
C LYS A 70 -14.77 -5.89 -3.09
N CYS A 71 -13.49 -5.63 -2.81
CA CYS A 71 -12.53 -6.66 -2.39
C CYS A 71 -12.73 -7.12 -0.94
N LEU A 72 -13.44 -6.36 -0.11
CA LEU A 72 -13.60 -6.66 1.30
C LEU A 72 -14.52 -7.86 1.53
N ARG A 73 -14.22 -8.62 2.58
CA ARG A 73 -15.18 -9.50 3.22
C ARG A 73 -16.20 -8.71 4.05
N ASP A 74 -17.20 -9.39 4.61
CA ASP A 74 -18.11 -8.77 5.55
C ASP A 74 -17.36 -8.20 6.76
N PHE A 75 -17.78 -7.02 7.20
CA PHE A 75 -17.15 -6.22 8.27
C PHE A 75 -15.69 -5.80 8.01
N GLY A 76 -15.22 -5.92 6.75
CA GLY A 76 -13.91 -5.46 6.34
C GLY A 76 -13.78 -3.94 6.29
N ARG A 77 -12.56 -3.44 6.10
CA ARG A 77 -12.28 -2.00 6.11
C ARG A 77 -11.33 -1.56 5.00
N VAL A 78 -11.58 -0.41 4.42
CA VAL A 78 -10.63 0.29 3.54
C VAL A 78 -9.95 1.39 4.33
N ILE A 79 -8.63 1.45 4.28
CA ILE A 79 -7.80 2.52 4.84
C ILE A 79 -7.31 3.38 3.67
N VAL A 80 -7.91 4.56 3.50
CA VAL A 80 -7.53 5.52 2.44
C VAL A 80 -6.48 6.47 3.00
N TYR A 81 -5.28 6.46 2.43
CA TYR A 81 -4.16 7.28 2.89
C TYR A 81 -3.46 8.09 1.79
N GLY A 82 -4.05 8.13 0.59
CA GLY A 82 -3.53 8.89 -0.53
C GLY A 82 -4.57 9.09 -1.63
N ALA A 83 -4.18 9.84 -2.66
CA ALA A 83 -4.94 10.08 -3.88
C ALA A 83 -3.95 10.24 -5.06
N ALA A 84 -3.16 9.20 -5.33
CA ALA A 84 -2.06 9.27 -6.29
C ALA A 84 -2.51 9.52 -7.74
N THR A 85 -3.75 9.20 -8.10
CA THR A 85 -4.32 9.54 -9.42
C THR A 85 -4.71 11.03 -9.53
N GLY A 86 -4.87 11.74 -8.40
CA GLY A 86 -5.44 13.07 -8.35
C GLY A 86 -6.97 13.11 -8.57
N GLU A 87 -7.59 11.97 -8.80
CA GLU A 87 -9.04 11.88 -9.04
C GLU A 87 -9.81 11.86 -7.73
N ILE A 88 -10.96 12.57 -7.72
CA ILE A 88 -11.87 12.58 -6.57
C ILE A 88 -12.58 11.23 -6.50
N PRO A 89 -12.49 10.51 -5.34
CA PRO A 89 -13.17 9.24 -5.21
C PRO A 89 -14.69 9.42 -5.15
N SER A 90 -15.42 8.53 -5.83
CA SER A 90 -16.86 8.39 -5.70
C SER A 90 -17.17 7.02 -5.12
N LEU A 91 -18.00 6.97 -4.09
CA LEU A 91 -18.37 5.73 -3.40
C LEU A 91 -19.89 5.65 -3.24
N ASP A 92 -20.48 4.63 -3.82
CA ASP A 92 -21.86 4.26 -3.51
C ASP A 92 -21.89 3.62 -2.11
N THR A 93 -22.52 4.32 -1.17
CA THR A 93 -22.59 3.86 0.23
C THR A 93 -23.35 2.55 0.40
N ARG A 94 -24.17 2.14 -0.60
CA ARG A 94 -24.81 0.82 -0.60
C ARG A 94 -23.80 -0.31 -0.53
N LEU A 95 -22.62 -0.13 -1.10
CA LEU A 95 -21.52 -1.10 -1.00
C LEU A 95 -21.04 -1.29 0.44
N LEU A 96 -21.13 -0.26 1.28
CA LEU A 96 -20.71 -0.33 2.68
C LEU A 96 -21.72 -1.08 3.54
N TYR A 97 -23.00 -0.63 3.53
CA TYR A 97 -23.98 -1.25 4.41
C TYR A 97 -24.36 -2.69 3.98
N ALA A 98 -24.23 -3.01 2.69
CA ALA A 98 -24.45 -4.38 2.21
C ALA A 98 -23.47 -5.40 2.83
N LYS A 99 -22.30 -4.94 3.28
CA LYS A 99 -21.24 -5.78 3.88
C LYS A 99 -20.95 -5.42 5.34
N GLY A 100 -21.61 -4.42 5.91
CA GLY A 100 -21.19 -3.86 7.21
C GLY A 100 -19.77 -3.31 7.18
N ALA A 101 -19.27 -2.94 5.99
CA ALA A 101 -17.90 -2.48 5.78
C ALA A 101 -17.70 -1.02 6.19
N SER A 102 -16.45 -0.59 6.34
CA SER A 102 -16.10 0.79 6.69
C SER A 102 -14.96 1.33 5.82
N VAL A 103 -14.94 2.67 5.69
CA VAL A 103 -13.83 3.40 5.04
C VAL A 103 -13.26 4.39 6.05
N HIS A 104 -11.94 4.32 6.27
CA HIS A 104 -11.21 5.15 7.22
C HIS A 104 -10.19 6.00 6.47
N GLY A 105 -10.24 7.32 6.66
CA GLY A 105 -9.21 8.23 6.17
C GLY A 105 -8.00 8.27 7.11
N VAL A 106 -6.80 8.23 6.54
CA VAL A 106 -5.54 8.39 7.27
C VAL A 106 -4.72 9.49 6.60
N TRP A 107 -4.50 10.58 7.31
CA TRP A 107 -3.67 11.69 6.85
C TRP A 107 -2.48 11.88 7.78
N LEU A 108 -1.28 11.63 7.27
CA LEU A 108 -0.06 11.60 8.09
C LEU A 108 0.19 12.93 8.81
N SER A 109 -0.04 14.07 8.16
CA SER A 109 0.15 15.37 8.78
C SER A 109 -0.79 15.59 9.98
N TYR A 110 -2.00 15.06 9.90
CA TYR A 110 -2.94 15.10 11.02
C TYR A 110 -2.52 14.16 12.15
N LEU A 111 -2.11 12.93 11.80
CA LEU A 111 -1.62 11.96 12.78
C LEU A 111 -0.37 12.45 13.49
N SER A 112 0.49 13.21 12.82
CA SER A 112 1.74 13.74 13.39
C SER A 112 1.51 14.70 14.58
N ALA A 113 0.33 15.28 14.67
CA ALA A 113 -0.07 16.10 15.84
C ALA A 113 -0.32 15.25 17.10
N ASN A 114 -0.63 13.95 16.94
CA ASN A 114 -0.78 13.01 18.04
C ASN A 114 0.59 12.47 18.47
N ARG A 115 1.30 13.25 19.29
CA ARG A 115 2.66 12.90 19.74
C ARG A 115 2.78 11.52 20.40
N PRO A 116 1.89 11.10 21.33
CA PRO A 116 1.99 9.76 21.94
C PRO A 116 1.89 8.64 20.92
N LEU A 117 0.95 8.75 19.94
CA LEU A 117 0.80 7.78 18.86
C LEU A 117 2.06 7.71 18.01
N MET A 118 2.61 8.86 17.61
CA MET A 118 3.82 8.90 16.78
C MET A 118 5.04 8.34 17.52
N GLN A 119 5.20 8.64 18.79
CA GLN A 119 6.29 8.09 19.62
C GLN A 119 6.20 6.57 19.72
N SER A 120 5.01 6.03 19.96
CA SER A 120 4.77 4.59 20.00
C SER A 120 5.10 3.93 18.65
N ALA A 121 4.63 4.51 17.55
CA ALA A 121 4.92 4.00 16.21
C ALA A 121 6.43 4.02 15.89
N TRP A 122 7.11 5.12 16.18
CA TRP A 122 8.56 5.23 15.97
C TRP A 122 9.35 4.26 16.82
N LYS A 123 8.98 4.07 18.09
CA LYS A 123 9.58 3.08 18.95
C LYS A 123 9.50 1.69 18.35
N GLN A 124 8.29 1.28 17.94
CA GLN A 124 8.08 -0.03 17.37
C GLN A 124 8.83 -0.24 16.04
N LEU A 125 8.84 0.77 15.15
CA LEU A 125 9.61 0.71 13.90
C LEU A 125 11.11 0.61 14.16
N SER A 126 11.64 1.37 15.13
CA SER A 126 13.05 1.34 15.51
C SER A 126 13.46 -0.01 16.09
N GLU A 127 12.62 -0.63 16.90
CA GLU A 127 12.84 -1.97 17.44
C GLU A 127 12.91 -3.02 16.31
N TRP A 128 12.01 -2.97 15.34
CA TRP A 128 12.03 -3.88 14.19
C TRP A 128 13.24 -3.67 13.28
N LEU A 129 13.66 -2.42 13.07
CA LEU A 129 14.88 -2.09 12.34
C LEU A 129 16.12 -2.63 13.05
N ALA A 130 16.26 -2.38 14.36
CA ALA A 130 17.39 -2.84 15.16
C ALA A 130 17.46 -4.38 15.24
N ALA A 131 16.31 -5.05 15.28
CA ALA A 131 16.21 -6.50 15.26
C ALA A 131 16.41 -7.13 13.88
N GLY A 132 16.65 -6.34 12.83
CA GLY A 132 16.77 -6.83 11.45
C GLY A 132 15.49 -7.45 10.88
N LYS A 133 14.32 -7.12 11.44
CA LYS A 133 13.02 -7.59 10.95
C LYS A 133 12.44 -6.70 9.86
N LEU A 134 12.85 -5.43 9.84
CA LEU A 134 12.43 -4.43 8.87
C LEU A 134 13.65 -3.89 8.15
N HIS A 135 13.64 -3.97 6.81
CA HIS A 135 14.71 -3.50 5.94
C HIS A 135 14.17 -2.57 4.88
N PRO A 136 14.34 -1.23 5.02
CA PRO A 136 13.98 -0.29 3.97
C PRO A 136 14.75 -0.61 2.68
N VAL A 137 14.04 -0.81 1.60
CA VAL A 137 14.66 -1.08 0.30
C VAL A 137 15.08 0.24 -0.34
N ILE A 138 16.39 0.46 -0.48
CA ILE A 138 16.96 1.58 -1.24
C ILE A 138 17.16 1.09 -2.68
N GLY A 139 16.38 1.64 -3.60
CA GLY A 139 16.43 1.26 -5.01
C GLY A 139 17.55 1.97 -5.76
N LYS A 140 17.68 3.28 -5.57
CA LYS A 140 18.73 4.08 -6.20
C LYS A 140 19.07 5.32 -5.36
N VAL A 141 20.36 5.67 -5.37
CA VAL A 141 20.87 6.88 -4.73
C VAL A 141 21.37 7.81 -5.85
N TYR A 142 20.95 9.05 -5.82
CA TYR A 142 21.39 10.10 -6.74
C TYR A 142 22.08 11.22 -5.95
N PRO A 143 23.06 11.90 -6.53
CA PRO A 143 23.53 13.18 -5.98
C PRO A 143 22.40 14.22 -6.06
N LEU A 144 22.43 15.23 -5.20
CA LEU A 144 21.37 16.26 -5.14
C LEU A 144 21.18 16.98 -6.49
N GLU A 145 22.27 17.18 -7.23
CA GLU A 145 22.27 17.83 -8.54
C GLU A 145 21.45 17.06 -9.58
N GLU A 146 21.29 15.77 -9.40
CA GLU A 146 20.48 14.89 -10.26
C GLU A 146 19.02 14.73 -9.79
N ALA A 147 18.54 15.60 -8.90
CA ALA A 147 17.18 15.52 -8.36
C ALA A 147 16.10 15.45 -9.45
N ARG A 148 16.27 16.19 -10.56
CA ARG A 148 15.35 16.15 -11.70
C ARG A 148 15.25 14.75 -12.29
N THR A 149 16.37 14.08 -12.52
CA THR A 149 16.43 12.70 -13.04
C THR A 149 15.75 11.74 -12.09
N ALA A 150 16.00 11.88 -10.78
CA ALA A 150 15.37 11.08 -9.74
C ALA A 150 13.83 11.23 -9.74
N TYR A 151 13.32 12.46 -9.85
CA TYR A 151 11.88 12.72 -9.93
C TYR A 151 11.25 12.19 -11.22
N THR A 152 11.93 12.32 -12.38
CA THR A 152 11.44 11.72 -13.63
C THR A 152 11.28 10.21 -13.50
N LEU A 153 12.28 9.52 -12.94
CA LEU A 153 12.19 8.08 -12.69
C LEU A 153 11.00 7.70 -11.79
N LEU A 154 10.75 8.52 -10.75
CA LEU A 154 9.61 8.32 -9.85
C LEU A 154 8.27 8.50 -10.58
N GLN A 155 8.12 9.58 -11.37
CA GLN A 155 6.90 9.87 -12.13
C GLN A 155 6.59 8.79 -13.18
N GLU A 156 7.61 8.23 -13.80
CA GLU A 156 7.47 7.13 -14.76
C GLU A 156 7.12 5.79 -14.08
N GLY A 157 7.10 5.74 -12.75
CA GLY A 157 6.82 4.52 -11.98
C GLY A 157 7.82 3.39 -12.22
N LYS A 158 9.02 3.69 -12.72
CA LYS A 158 10.07 2.71 -13.04
C LYS A 158 10.97 2.36 -11.85
N ASN A 159 10.78 3.04 -10.72
CA ASN A 159 11.57 2.79 -9.52
C ASN A 159 11.14 1.50 -8.81
N TYR A 160 12.11 0.89 -8.13
CA TYR A 160 11.90 -0.15 -7.14
C TYR A 160 12.55 0.30 -5.83
N GLY A 161 11.81 0.25 -4.73
CA GLY A 161 12.28 0.79 -3.45
C GLY A 161 12.31 2.32 -3.40
N LYS A 162 13.00 2.87 -2.43
CA LYS A 162 13.14 4.31 -2.23
C LYS A 162 14.20 4.90 -3.15
N ILE A 163 13.93 6.08 -3.70
CA ILE A 163 14.93 6.92 -4.33
C ILE A 163 15.46 7.87 -3.26
N VAL A 164 16.77 7.93 -3.11
CA VAL A 164 17.45 8.76 -2.12
C VAL A 164 18.29 9.79 -2.83
N LEU A 165 18.24 11.05 -2.38
CA LEU A 165 19.17 12.11 -2.78
C LEU A 165 20.26 12.22 -1.71
N LYS A 166 21.51 12.06 -2.13
CA LYS A 166 22.67 12.25 -1.27
C LYS A 166 23.03 13.73 -1.25
N ILE A 167 23.00 14.32 -0.07
CA ILE A 167 23.51 15.65 0.20
C ILE A 167 24.99 15.48 0.62
N ALA A 168 25.87 16.26 0.03
CA ALA A 168 27.31 16.17 0.30
C ALA A 168 27.64 16.45 1.77
#